data_c081de0e0619319a38d039f1ad8a84db
#
_entry.id   c081de0e0619319a38d039f1ad8a84db
#
_cell.length_a   1.000
_cell.length_b   1.000
_cell.length_c   1.000
_cell.angle_alpha   90.00
_cell.angle_beta   90.00
_cell.angle_gamma   90.00
#
_symmetry.space_group_name_H-M   'P 1'
#
loop_
_entity.id
_entity.type
_entity.pdbx_description
1 polymer ?
#
loop_
_entity_poly.entity_id
_entity_poly.type
_entity_poly.pdbx_seq_one_letter_code
_entity_poly.pdbx_strand_id
1 'polypeptide(L)'
;MALADFPREPLLFGPSPVHPLERLSAELGGRVEIWAKRDDCNSGLAYGGNKTRKLEYLAAAALAEGCDTLVSIGGVQSNHTRQVAAVAAHLGLKCVLVQEHWVEWDEPGYETVGNILLSRIMGADVRLSDAGFDIAFRRSWEEALASVDAAGGKPYAIPAGASDHPLGGLGFARWADEVADQERELGVFFDTIVVCSVTGSTQAGMIAGFAAQKKTRRVLGIDASATVPQTWSQIARIARNTAEAIELGRVLEDDEIVLLDGWHAGTYGIPDEKTLDAIRLCAQLEGVLTDPVYEGKSMAALIDLVRDG
;
A
#
# COMPACT_ATOMS: atom_id res chain seq x y z
N MET A 1 7.20 -21.57 -6.55
CA MET A 1 8.46 -20.86 -6.96
C MET A 1 8.95 -20.10 -5.73
N ALA A 2 10.24 -20.19 -5.38
CA ALA A 2 10.72 -19.39 -4.24
C ALA A 2 10.54 -17.89 -4.52
N LEU A 3 10.30 -17.09 -3.49
CA LEU A 3 10.08 -15.65 -3.65
C LEU A 3 11.21 -14.94 -4.42
N ALA A 4 12.44 -15.41 -4.26
CA ALA A 4 13.62 -14.87 -4.95
C ALA A 4 13.62 -15.13 -6.48
N ASP A 5 12.87 -16.11 -6.96
CA ASP A 5 12.83 -16.51 -8.36
C ASP A 5 11.85 -15.67 -9.20
N PHE A 6 10.97 -14.89 -8.55
CA PHE A 6 10.05 -14.02 -9.26
C PHE A 6 10.78 -12.84 -9.91
N PRO A 7 10.63 -12.64 -11.23
CA PRO A 7 11.20 -11.49 -11.92
C PRO A 7 10.76 -10.16 -11.28
N ARG A 8 11.67 -9.20 -11.22
CA ARG A 8 11.45 -7.92 -10.57
C ARG A 8 12.24 -6.82 -11.27
N GLU A 9 11.61 -5.67 -11.51
CA GLU A 9 12.29 -4.44 -11.89
C GLU A 9 12.83 -3.73 -10.64
N PRO A 10 14.10 -3.31 -10.60
CA PRO A 10 14.67 -2.65 -9.45
C PRO A 10 14.24 -1.17 -9.38
N LEU A 11 13.16 -0.88 -8.66
CA LEU A 11 12.58 0.47 -8.55
C LEU A 11 12.91 1.16 -7.21
N LEU A 12 13.43 0.41 -6.24
CA LEU A 12 13.78 0.90 -4.91
C LEU A 12 15.25 1.29 -4.81
N PHE A 13 15.58 2.20 -3.89
CA PHE A 13 16.97 2.51 -3.55
C PHE A 13 17.72 1.38 -2.81
N GLY A 14 16.99 0.39 -2.33
CA GLY A 14 17.45 -0.69 -1.46
C GLY A 14 16.47 -0.89 -0.31
N PRO A 15 16.90 -1.48 0.81
CA PRO A 15 16.08 -1.57 2.00
C PRO A 15 15.64 -0.18 2.48
N SER A 16 14.33 0.00 2.74
CA SER A 16 13.86 1.27 3.29
C SER A 16 14.35 1.45 4.73
N PRO A 17 14.61 2.69 5.19
CA PRO A 17 15.11 2.95 6.54
C PRO A 17 14.18 2.39 7.63
N VAL A 18 14.79 1.94 8.73
CA VAL A 18 14.11 1.60 9.98
C VAL A 18 14.78 2.39 11.10
N HIS A 19 13.99 3.10 11.90
CA HIS A 19 14.50 3.86 13.05
C HIS A 19 13.49 3.91 14.19
N PRO A 20 13.96 4.06 15.45
CA PRO A 20 13.08 4.20 16.59
C PRO A 20 12.37 5.55 16.58
N LEU A 21 11.13 5.57 17.10
CA LEU A 21 10.37 6.76 17.43
C LEU A 21 10.47 6.98 18.96
N GLU A 22 11.64 7.47 19.41
CA GLU A 22 11.97 7.49 20.86
C GLU A 22 11.07 8.43 21.66
N ARG A 23 10.78 9.61 21.10
CA ARG A 23 9.95 10.60 21.80
C ARG A 23 8.49 10.17 21.85
N LEU A 24 7.99 9.53 20.79
CA LEU A 24 6.64 8.97 20.77
C LEU A 24 6.54 7.79 21.75
N SER A 25 7.52 6.91 21.80
CA SER A 25 7.60 5.80 22.77
C SER A 25 7.56 6.33 24.21
N ALA A 26 8.35 7.36 24.51
CA ALA A 26 8.38 7.99 25.83
C ALA A 26 7.07 8.68 26.19
N GLU A 27 6.46 9.42 25.26
CA GLU A 27 5.16 10.09 25.44
C GLU A 27 4.04 9.10 25.76
N LEU A 28 4.09 7.90 25.18
CA LEU A 28 3.14 6.82 25.43
C LEU A 28 3.49 5.95 26.65
N GLY A 29 4.40 6.43 27.50
CA GLY A 29 4.73 5.81 28.80
C GLY A 29 5.94 4.87 28.78
N GLY A 30 6.65 4.73 27.68
CA GLY A 30 7.93 4.00 27.58
C GLY A 30 7.87 2.48 27.81
N ARG A 31 6.66 1.87 27.83
CA ARG A 31 6.49 0.42 27.99
C ARG A 31 6.67 -0.35 26.69
N VAL A 32 6.54 0.33 25.57
CA VAL A 32 6.64 -0.21 24.21
C VAL A 32 7.65 0.62 23.44
N GLU A 33 8.56 -0.05 22.72
CA GLU A 33 9.44 0.59 21.78
C GLU A 33 8.76 0.66 20.40
N ILE A 34 8.50 1.87 19.94
CA ILE A 34 7.87 2.12 18.65
C ILE A 34 8.94 2.44 17.61
N TRP A 35 8.87 1.77 16.47
CA TRP A 35 9.79 1.95 15.36
C TRP A 35 9.03 2.25 14.07
N ALA A 36 9.63 3.03 13.19
CA ALA A 36 9.07 3.33 11.88
C ALA A 36 9.90 2.66 10.77
N LYS A 37 9.21 1.90 9.92
CA LYS A 37 9.75 1.41 8.64
C LYS A 37 9.32 2.38 7.55
N ARG A 38 10.26 3.14 7.00
CA ARG A 38 10.05 4.33 6.18
C ARG A 38 9.89 4.01 4.69
N ASP A 39 8.76 3.40 4.32
CA ASP A 39 8.45 3.15 2.91
C ASP A 39 8.12 4.43 2.11
N ASP A 40 7.88 5.54 2.78
CA ASP A 40 7.82 6.88 2.19
C ASP A 40 9.18 7.38 1.65
N CYS A 41 10.28 6.74 2.03
CA CYS A 41 11.63 7.06 1.59
C CYS A 41 12.29 5.92 0.78
N ASN A 42 11.50 5.00 0.20
CA ASN A 42 12.03 3.77 -0.41
C ASN A 42 12.49 3.93 -1.86
N SER A 43 12.09 4.99 -2.55
CA SER A 43 12.38 5.19 -3.98
C SER A 43 12.39 6.67 -4.34
N GLY A 44 13.18 7.03 -5.36
CA GLY A 44 13.17 8.36 -5.97
C GLY A 44 12.05 8.59 -6.98
N LEU A 45 11.29 7.55 -7.34
CA LEU A 45 10.22 7.66 -8.34
C LEU A 45 9.00 8.35 -7.74
N ALA A 46 8.83 9.64 -8.05
CA ALA A 46 7.74 10.50 -7.58
C ALA A 46 7.44 10.30 -6.07
N TYR A 47 8.47 10.44 -5.26
CA TYR A 47 8.48 10.30 -3.80
C TYR A 47 8.26 8.86 -3.25
N GLY A 48 8.28 7.83 -4.08
CA GLY A 48 8.17 6.46 -3.63
C GLY A 48 6.84 6.10 -2.96
N GLY A 49 6.89 5.15 -2.06
CA GLY A 49 5.75 4.66 -1.29
C GLY A 49 5.55 3.13 -1.41
N ASN A 50 4.64 2.60 -0.61
CA ASN A 50 4.38 1.16 -0.51
C ASN A 50 4.01 0.49 -1.85
N LYS A 51 3.37 1.21 -2.78
CA LYS A 51 2.99 0.64 -4.08
C LYS A 51 4.18 0.37 -4.98
N THR A 52 5.28 1.11 -4.85
CA THR A 52 6.51 0.86 -5.62
C THR A 52 7.02 -0.57 -5.43
N ARG A 53 6.96 -1.12 -4.21
CA ARG A 53 7.33 -2.52 -3.93
C ARG A 53 6.52 -3.54 -4.72
N LYS A 54 5.22 -3.29 -4.88
CA LYS A 54 4.32 -4.13 -5.65
C LYS A 54 4.59 -3.97 -7.16
N LEU A 55 4.80 -2.73 -7.57
CA LEU A 55 5.06 -2.39 -8.97
C LEU A 55 6.38 -2.97 -9.49
N GLU A 56 7.38 -3.26 -8.65
CA GLU A 56 8.57 -3.99 -9.09
C GLU A 56 8.21 -5.32 -9.76
N TYR A 57 7.22 -6.05 -9.24
CA TYR A 57 6.78 -7.34 -9.81
C TYR A 57 5.81 -7.17 -10.98
N LEU A 58 4.86 -6.24 -10.87
CA LEU A 58 3.87 -6.01 -11.92
C LEU A 58 4.51 -5.41 -13.17
N ALA A 59 5.48 -4.50 -13.00
CA ALA A 59 6.22 -3.92 -14.12
C ALA A 59 7.08 -4.96 -14.84
N ALA A 60 7.78 -5.83 -14.10
CA ALA A 60 8.53 -6.93 -14.69
C ALA A 60 7.63 -7.86 -15.51
N ALA A 61 6.44 -8.18 -15.00
CA ALA A 61 5.46 -8.99 -15.73
C ALA A 61 4.94 -8.27 -16.99
N ALA A 62 4.60 -6.99 -16.89
CA ALA A 62 4.17 -6.18 -18.04
C ALA A 62 5.21 -6.15 -19.16
N LEU A 63 6.48 -5.96 -18.81
CA LEU A 63 7.59 -5.98 -19.77
C LEU A 63 7.79 -7.37 -20.39
N ALA A 64 7.73 -8.42 -19.59
CA ALA A 64 7.87 -9.80 -20.07
C ALA A 64 6.74 -10.20 -21.03
N GLU A 65 5.54 -9.70 -20.80
CA GLU A 65 4.40 -9.87 -21.70
C GLU A 65 4.48 -8.98 -22.94
N GLY A 66 5.40 -8.01 -23.00
CA GLY A 66 5.54 -7.04 -24.08
C GLY A 66 4.40 -6.03 -24.13
N CYS A 67 3.84 -5.67 -22.96
CA CYS A 67 2.86 -4.59 -22.83
C CYS A 67 3.54 -3.23 -23.06
N ASP A 68 2.82 -2.28 -23.67
CA ASP A 68 3.31 -0.93 -23.95
C ASP A 68 2.64 0.14 -23.10
N THR A 69 1.57 -0.21 -22.39
CA THR A 69 0.74 0.73 -21.63
C THR A 69 0.35 0.14 -20.30
N LEU A 70 0.69 0.82 -19.19
CA LEU A 70 0.16 0.50 -17.87
C LEU A 70 -1.20 1.16 -17.67
N VAL A 71 -2.23 0.40 -17.31
CA VAL A 71 -3.58 0.91 -17.08
C VAL A 71 -4.00 0.64 -15.65
N SER A 72 -4.30 1.69 -14.90
CA SER A 72 -4.66 1.56 -13.48
C SER A 72 -5.82 2.46 -13.06
N ILE A 73 -6.28 2.28 -11.82
CA ILE A 73 -7.43 2.96 -11.23
C ILE A 73 -7.15 3.36 -9.77
N GLY A 74 -7.75 4.46 -9.33
CA GLY A 74 -7.71 4.95 -7.95
C GLY A 74 -8.56 6.19 -7.76
N GLY A 75 -8.61 6.70 -6.54
CA GLY A 75 -9.24 8.01 -6.26
C GLY A 75 -8.44 9.16 -6.89
N VAL A 76 -9.06 10.35 -6.98
CA VAL A 76 -8.45 11.55 -7.57
C VAL A 76 -7.06 11.85 -7.01
N GLN A 77 -6.87 11.74 -5.70
CA GLN A 77 -5.57 11.97 -5.03
C GLN A 77 -4.83 10.67 -4.68
N SER A 78 -4.97 9.64 -5.53
CA SER A 78 -4.37 8.33 -5.26
C SER A 78 -2.84 8.36 -5.29
N ASN A 79 -2.21 7.94 -4.18
CA ASN A 79 -0.79 7.64 -4.13
C ASN A 79 -0.39 6.47 -5.06
N HIS A 80 -1.34 5.54 -5.29
CA HIS A 80 -1.11 4.40 -6.15
C HIS A 80 -0.97 4.81 -7.62
N THR A 81 -1.94 5.56 -8.15
CA THR A 81 -1.90 6.00 -9.56
C THR A 81 -0.70 6.88 -9.86
N ARG A 82 -0.29 7.75 -8.92
CA ARG A 82 0.93 8.54 -9.03
C ARG A 82 2.18 7.64 -9.16
N GLN A 83 2.28 6.58 -8.37
CA GLN A 83 3.40 5.64 -8.45
C GLN A 83 3.37 4.81 -9.75
N VAL A 84 2.19 4.43 -10.25
CA VAL A 84 2.04 3.78 -11.56
C VAL A 84 2.53 4.70 -12.68
N ALA A 85 2.13 5.99 -12.67
CA ALA A 85 2.62 6.97 -13.64
C ALA A 85 4.15 7.11 -13.60
N ALA A 86 4.74 7.16 -12.39
CA ALA A 86 6.19 7.27 -12.22
C ALA A 86 6.93 6.05 -12.79
N VAL A 87 6.42 4.85 -12.52
CA VAL A 87 7.01 3.60 -13.05
C VAL A 87 6.87 3.52 -14.57
N ALA A 88 5.71 3.88 -15.12
CA ALA A 88 5.52 3.91 -16.58
C ALA A 88 6.48 4.89 -17.25
N ALA A 89 6.61 6.11 -16.72
CA ALA A 89 7.55 7.11 -17.24
C ALA A 89 9.00 6.64 -17.17
N HIS A 90 9.39 6.01 -16.05
CA HIS A 90 10.75 5.48 -15.85
C HIS A 90 11.09 4.38 -16.86
N LEU A 91 10.13 3.51 -17.18
CA LEU A 91 10.31 2.37 -18.09
C LEU A 91 10.02 2.71 -19.56
N GLY A 92 9.65 3.97 -19.88
CA GLY A 92 9.30 4.37 -21.24
C GLY A 92 7.97 3.79 -21.74
N LEU A 93 7.08 3.39 -20.84
CA LEU A 93 5.74 2.88 -21.14
C LEU A 93 4.72 4.03 -21.13
N LYS A 94 3.64 3.86 -21.89
CA LYS A 94 2.46 4.72 -21.79
C LYS A 94 1.73 4.43 -20.49
N CYS A 95 0.93 5.40 -20.02
CA CYS A 95 0.15 5.25 -18.79
C CYS A 95 -1.25 5.81 -18.97
N VAL A 96 -2.27 5.02 -18.64
CA VAL A 96 -3.67 5.45 -18.57
C VAL A 96 -4.17 5.24 -17.15
N LEU A 97 -4.69 6.30 -16.53
CA LEU A 97 -5.16 6.30 -15.16
C LEU A 97 -6.62 6.70 -15.10
N VAL A 98 -7.47 5.82 -14.60
CA VAL A 98 -8.83 6.17 -14.21
C VAL A 98 -8.78 6.68 -12.77
N GLN A 99 -9.24 7.91 -12.57
CA GLN A 99 -9.31 8.55 -11.26
C GLN A 99 -10.76 8.89 -10.93
N GLU A 100 -11.29 8.23 -9.91
CA GLU A 100 -12.69 8.32 -9.50
C GLU A 100 -12.84 9.20 -8.26
N HIS A 101 -14.01 9.84 -8.11
CA HIS A 101 -14.34 10.67 -6.95
C HIS A 101 -14.70 9.81 -5.72
N TRP A 102 -13.72 9.02 -5.23
CA TRP A 102 -13.90 8.16 -4.07
C TRP A 102 -14.07 8.91 -2.76
N VAL A 103 -13.64 10.16 -2.72
CA VAL A 103 -13.79 11.05 -1.57
C VAL A 103 -14.59 12.27 -2.03
N GLU A 104 -15.69 12.54 -1.34
CA GLU A 104 -16.46 13.78 -1.54
C GLU A 104 -15.68 14.95 -0.94
N TRP A 105 -15.06 15.75 -1.81
CA TRP A 105 -14.19 16.85 -1.42
C TRP A 105 -14.33 18.01 -2.39
N ASP A 106 -14.98 19.09 -1.93
CA ASP A 106 -15.35 20.23 -2.77
C ASP A 106 -14.31 21.38 -2.76
N GLU A 107 -13.12 21.16 -2.19
CA GLU A 107 -12.10 22.21 -2.11
C GLU A 107 -11.53 22.56 -3.50
N PRO A 108 -11.32 23.87 -3.78
CA PRO A 108 -10.69 24.29 -5.02
C PRO A 108 -9.32 23.66 -5.23
N GLY A 109 -9.11 23.13 -6.41
CA GLY A 109 -7.84 22.52 -6.77
C GLY A 109 -7.76 21.00 -6.54
N TYR A 110 -8.78 20.34 -5.93
CA TYR A 110 -8.76 18.90 -5.68
C TYR A 110 -8.42 18.06 -6.93
N GLU A 111 -8.88 18.48 -8.10
CA GLU A 111 -8.60 17.81 -9.39
C GLU A 111 -7.40 18.38 -10.16
N THR A 112 -6.71 19.39 -9.62
CA THR A 112 -5.67 20.11 -10.36
C THR A 112 -4.32 20.19 -9.66
N VAL A 113 -4.23 19.85 -8.35
CA VAL A 113 -3.00 19.85 -7.56
C VAL A 113 -2.73 18.48 -6.95
N GLY A 114 -1.61 18.29 -6.28
CA GLY A 114 -1.25 17.07 -5.58
C GLY A 114 -0.95 15.90 -6.53
N ASN A 115 -1.38 14.68 -6.17
CA ASN A 115 -1.04 13.47 -6.90
C ASN A 115 -1.55 13.45 -8.35
N ILE A 116 -2.73 14.00 -8.60
CA ILE A 116 -3.29 14.08 -9.97
C ILE A 116 -2.44 14.97 -10.87
N LEU A 117 -1.96 16.12 -10.36
CA LEU A 117 -1.04 16.98 -11.09
C LEU A 117 0.27 16.26 -11.40
N LEU A 118 0.85 15.58 -10.41
CA LEU A 118 2.09 14.82 -10.60
C LEU A 118 1.92 13.73 -11.66
N SER A 119 0.79 13.03 -11.66
CA SER A 119 0.48 12.03 -12.70
C SER A 119 0.44 12.61 -14.10
N ARG A 120 -0.17 13.80 -14.26
CA ARG A 120 -0.22 14.55 -15.54
C ARG A 120 1.18 15.02 -15.96
N ILE A 121 1.98 15.55 -15.04
CA ILE A 121 3.36 15.99 -15.32
C ILE A 121 4.22 14.82 -15.83
N MET A 122 4.00 13.61 -15.33
CA MET A 122 4.68 12.40 -15.78
C MET A 122 4.13 11.82 -17.08
N GLY A 123 3.18 12.50 -17.73
CA GLY A 123 2.66 12.12 -19.04
C GLY A 123 1.53 11.10 -19.04
N ALA A 124 0.94 10.79 -17.90
CA ALA A 124 -0.21 9.89 -17.84
C ALA A 124 -1.47 10.51 -18.49
N ASP A 125 -2.21 9.70 -19.26
CA ASP A 125 -3.58 10.00 -19.69
C ASP A 125 -4.51 9.78 -18.48
N VAL A 126 -4.90 10.89 -17.84
CA VAL A 126 -5.74 10.88 -16.63
C VAL A 126 -7.19 11.08 -17.01
N ARG A 127 -8.03 10.10 -16.70
CA ARG A 127 -9.46 10.08 -16.99
C ARG A 127 -10.25 10.15 -15.69
N LEU A 128 -10.97 11.26 -15.47
CA LEU A 128 -11.83 11.45 -14.32
C LEU A 128 -13.17 10.71 -14.51
N SER A 129 -13.71 10.21 -13.41
CA SER A 129 -15.01 9.53 -13.35
C SER A 129 -15.72 9.86 -12.03
N ASP A 130 -17.03 10.07 -12.06
CA ASP A 130 -17.84 10.43 -10.89
C ASP A 130 -18.23 9.24 -9.99
N ALA A 131 -17.65 8.06 -10.21
CA ALA A 131 -17.94 6.89 -9.38
C ALA A 131 -17.36 7.05 -7.97
N GLY A 132 -18.17 6.73 -6.95
CA GLY A 132 -17.78 6.74 -5.55
C GLY A 132 -16.85 5.58 -5.16
N PHE A 133 -16.43 5.53 -3.88
CA PHE A 133 -15.50 4.53 -3.37
C PHE A 133 -16.06 3.10 -3.45
N ASP A 134 -15.26 2.20 -3.99
CA ASP A 134 -15.45 0.74 -3.96
C ASP A 134 -14.09 0.08 -4.24
N ILE A 135 -13.77 -1.00 -3.56
CA ILE A 135 -12.54 -1.78 -3.77
C ILE A 135 -12.70 -2.91 -4.79
N ALA A 136 -13.93 -3.14 -5.27
CA ALA A 136 -14.24 -4.15 -6.28
C ALA A 136 -13.79 -3.73 -7.69
N PHE A 137 -13.97 -4.64 -8.62
CA PHE A 137 -13.66 -4.41 -10.03
C PHE A 137 -14.57 -3.34 -10.65
N ARG A 138 -14.01 -2.44 -11.48
CA ARG A 138 -14.68 -1.23 -11.97
C ARG A 138 -14.83 -1.20 -13.48
N ARG A 139 -16.05 -0.89 -13.94
CA ARG A 139 -16.38 -0.75 -15.36
C ARG A 139 -15.56 0.35 -16.05
N SER A 140 -15.34 1.49 -15.40
CA SER A 140 -14.51 2.59 -15.91
C SER A 140 -13.08 2.15 -16.25
N TRP A 141 -12.53 1.23 -15.47
CA TRP A 141 -11.21 0.65 -15.69
C TRP A 141 -11.22 -0.37 -16.84
N GLU A 142 -12.26 -1.22 -16.97
CA GLU A 142 -12.45 -2.10 -18.13
C GLU A 142 -12.51 -1.31 -19.44
N GLU A 143 -13.28 -0.21 -19.44
CA GLU A 143 -13.42 0.67 -20.59
C GLU A 143 -12.07 1.31 -20.96
N ALA A 144 -11.25 1.68 -19.98
CA ALA A 144 -9.92 2.19 -20.22
C ALA A 144 -8.99 1.14 -20.84
N LEU A 145 -8.99 -0.10 -20.33
CA LEU A 145 -8.25 -1.22 -20.91
C LEU A 145 -8.68 -1.49 -22.37
N ALA A 146 -9.98 -1.61 -22.61
CA ALA A 146 -10.53 -1.84 -23.95
C ALA A 146 -10.19 -0.71 -24.92
N SER A 147 -10.13 0.55 -24.46
CA SER A 147 -9.77 1.69 -25.31
C SER A 147 -8.30 1.66 -25.75
N VAL A 148 -7.39 1.19 -24.90
CA VAL A 148 -5.98 1.04 -25.25
C VAL A 148 -5.83 -0.07 -26.30
N ASP A 149 -6.49 -1.20 -26.11
CA ASP A 149 -6.48 -2.33 -27.05
C ASP A 149 -7.06 -1.93 -28.42
N ALA A 150 -8.22 -1.24 -28.42
CA ALA A 150 -8.85 -0.73 -29.64
C ALA A 150 -7.98 0.29 -30.40
N ALA A 151 -7.08 1.00 -29.71
CA ALA A 151 -6.11 1.89 -30.30
C ALA A 151 -4.84 1.19 -30.83
N GLY A 152 -4.78 -0.15 -30.73
CA GLY A 152 -3.64 -0.98 -31.16
C GLY A 152 -2.49 -1.03 -30.16
N GLY A 153 -2.70 -0.57 -28.92
CA GLY A 153 -1.76 -0.74 -27.81
C GLY A 153 -1.95 -2.10 -27.12
N LYS A 154 -1.02 -2.44 -26.24
CA LYS A 154 -1.09 -3.66 -25.42
C LYS A 154 -1.15 -3.28 -23.93
N PRO A 155 -2.34 -3.19 -23.33
CA PRO A 155 -2.48 -2.76 -21.96
C PRO A 155 -2.05 -3.83 -20.96
N TYR A 156 -1.40 -3.42 -19.87
CA TYR A 156 -1.22 -4.22 -18.66
C TYR A 156 -2.16 -3.73 -17.56
N ALA A 157 -3.01 -4.62 -17.07
CA ALA A 157 -4.05 -4.31 -16.11
C ALA A 157 -3.50 -4.27 -14.68
N ILE A 158 -3.50 -3.09 -14.04
CA ILE A 158 -3.09 -2.92 -12.65
C ILE A 158 -4.30 -2.50 -11.82
N PRO A 159 -4.85 -3.38 -10.95
CA PRO A 159 -6.01 -3.05 -10.13
C PRO A 159 -5.69 -2.00 -9.07
N ALA A 160 -6.72 -1.48 -8.41
CA ALA A 160 -6.60 -0.49 -7.35
C ALA A 160 -5.59 -0.94 -6.27
N GLY A 161 -4.64 -0.03 -5.95
CA GLY A 161 -3.57 -0.31 -4.98
C GLY A 161 -2.59 -1.42 -5.39
N ALA A 162 -2.61 -1.87 -6.66
CA ALA A 162 -1.88 -3.06 -7.14
C ALA A 162 -2.17 -4.30 -6.26
N SER A 163 -3.42 -4.45 -5.81
CA SER A 163 -3.74 -5.38 -4.73
C SER A 163 -4.34 -6.69 -5.19
N ASP A 164 -5.49 -6.66 -5.86
CA ASP A 164 -6.17 -7.89 -6.32
C ASP A 164 -5.56 -8.39 -7.64
N HIS A 165 -4.31 -8.79 -7.54
CA HIS A 165 -3.48 -9.29 -8.64
C HIS A 165 -2.64 -10.47 -8.14
N PRO A 166 -2.38 -11.52 -8.93
CA PRO A 166 -1.58 -12.68 -8.50
C PRO A 166 -0.22 -12.31 -7.90
N LEU A 167 0.41 -11.24 -8.38
CA LEU A 167 1.70 -10.75 -7.90
C LEU A 167 1.58 -9.66 -6.81
N GLY A 168 0.36 -9.24 -6.46
CA GLY A 168 0.11 -8.05 -5.61
C GLY A 168 0.70 -8.13 -4.21
N GLY A 169 0.80 -9.33 -3.62
CA GLY A 169 1.36 -9.54 -2.29
C GLY A 169 2.88 -9.71 -2.25
N LEU A 170 3.54 -10.04 -3.38
CA LEU A 170 4.96 -10.41 -3.42
C LEU A 170 5.90 -9.31 -2.92
N GLY A 171 5.59 -8.04 -3.23
CA GLY A 171 6.38 -6.89 -2.77
C GLY A 171 6.48 -6.81 -1.25
N PHE A 172 5.42 -7.20 -0.55
CA PHE A 172 5.38 -7.19 0.92
C PHE A 172 5.75 -8.54 1.55
N ALA A 173 5.67 -9.65 0.83
CA ALA A 173 6.34 -10.87 1.24
C ALA A 173 7.88 -10.66 1.28
N ARG A 174 8.45 -9.97 0.27
CA ARG A 174 9.86 -9.59 0.26
C ARG A 174 10.22 -8.55 1.33
N TRP A 175 9.32 -7.61 1.62
CA TRP A 175 9.49 -6.66 2.72
C TRP A 175 9.65 -7.38 4.06
N ALA A 176 8.96 -8.49 4.27
CA ALA A 176 9.11 -9.29 5.49
C ALA A 176 10.54 -9.87 5.64
N ASP A 177 11.16 -10.31 4.55
CA ASP A 177 12.56 -10.76 4.54
C ASP A 177 13.50 -9.60 4.85
N GLU A 178 13.27 -8.42 4.23
CA GLU A 178 14.02 -7.20 4.48
C GLU A 178 13.97 -6.79 5.96
N VAL A 179 12.79 -6.87 6.59
CA VAL A 179 12.64 -6.60 8.04
C VAL A 179 13.45 -7.59 8.87
N ALA A 180 13.40 -8.89 8.55
CA ALA A 180 14.16 -9.89 9.28
C ALA A 180 15.67 -9.69 9.17
N ASP A 181 16.16 -9.18 8.04
CA ASP A 181 17.55 -8.81 7.84
C ASP A 181 17.93 -7.61 8.71
N GLN A 182 17.11 -6.55 8.69
CA GLN A 182 17.31 -5.35 9.51
C GLN A 182 17.21 -5.63 11.02
N GLU A 183 16.30 -6.52 11.45
CA GLU A 183 16.26 -6.97 12.86
C GLU A 183 17.60 -7.59 13.31
N ARG A 184 18.22 -8.38 12.43
CA ARG A 184 19.55 -8.99 12.75
C ARG A 184 20.66 -7.94 12.83
N GLU A 185 20.65 -6.95 11.94
CA GLU A 185 21.61 -5.86 11.92
C GLU A 185 21.46 -4.92 13.11
N LEU A 186 20.21 -4.62 13.51
CA LEU A 186 19.88 -3.72 14.62
C LEU A 186 19.94 -4.41 15.99
N GLY A 187 19.91 -5.75 16.03
CA GLY A 187 19.84 -6.52 17.28
C GLY A 187 18.48 -6.43 17.99
N VAL A 188 17.40 -6.19 17.24
CA VAL A 188 16.02 -6.06 17.76
C VAL A 188 15.10 -7.11 17.16
N PHE A 189 13.90 -7.24 17.73
CA PHE A 189 12.82 -8.06 17.16
C PHE A 189 11.51 -7.31 17.25
N PHE A 190 10.85 -7.12 16.11
CA PHE A 190 9.53 -6.50 16.06
C PHE A 190 8.45 -7.58 16.21
N ASP A 191 7.90 -7.72 17.41
CA ASP A 191 6.86 -8.71 17.71
C ASP A 191 5.49 -8.36 17.12
N THR A 192 5.27 -7.10 16.86
CA THR A 192 4.01 -6.56 16.34
C THR A 192 4.27 -5.56 15.22
N ILE A 193 3.60 -5.76 14.09
CA ILE A 193 3.59 -4.83 12.96
C ILE A 193 2.19 -4.22 12.89
N VAL A 194 2.10 -2.90 12.89
CA VAL A 194 0.85 -2.16 12.66
C VAL A 194 0.88 -1.59 11.25
N VAL A 195 -0.17 -1.81 10.47
CA VAL A 195 -0.25 -1.38 9.08
C VAL A 195 -1.67 -0.97 8.71
N CYS A 196 -1.80 0.12 7.95
CA CYS A 196 -3.09 0.53 7.39
C CYS A 196 -3.55 -0.42 6.27
N SER A 197 -4.83 -0.76 6.25
CA SER A 197 -5.42 -1.66 5.25
C SER A 197 -6.69 -1.07 4.64
N VAL A 198 -6.75 -1.10 3.29
CA VAL A 198 -7.91 -0.79 2.45
C VAL A 198 -8.03 -1.85 1.37
N THR A 199 -7.19 -1.83 0.32
CA THR A 199 -7.16 -2.85 -0.74
C THR A 199 -6.35 -4.10 -0.36
N GLY A 200 -5.67 -4.10 0.76
CA GLY A 200 -5.21 -5.26 1.53
C GLY A 200 -3.90 -5.92 1.15
N SER A 201 -3.33 -5.77 -0.06
CA SER A 201 -2.15 -6.57 -0.44
C SER A 201 -0.86 -6.21 0.31
N THR A 202 -0.79 -5.03 0.93
CA THR A 202 0.31 -4.65 1.82
C THR A 202 0.34 -5.58 3.04
N GLN A 203 -0.76 -5.62 3.79
CA GLN A 203 -0.91 -6.51 4.94
C GLN A 203 -0.82 -7.99 4.54
N ALA A 204 -1.52 -8.37 3.47
CA ALA A 204 -1.56 -9.75 2.99
C ALA A 204 -0.16 -10.29 2.66
N GLY A 205 0.68 -9.49 1.99
CA GLY A 205 2.06 -9.85 1.69
C GLY A 205 2.92 -9.98 2.95
N MET A 206 2.74 -9.07 3.93
CA MET A 206 3.42 -9.15 5.23
C MET A 206 3.06 -10.46 5.96
N ILE A 207 1.77 -10.80 6.03
CA ILE A 207 1.29 -12.05 6.66
C ILE A 207 1.95 -13.26 6.01
N ALA A 208 1.87 -13.37 4.69
CA ALA A 208 2.44 -14.50 3.95
C ALA A 208 3.97 -14.59 4.12
N GLY A 209 4.67 -13.45 4.01
CA GLY A 209 6.12 -13.40 4.15
C GLY A 209 6.59 -13.76 5.57
N PHE A 210 5.94 -13.23 6.60
CA PHE A 210 6.29 -13.59 7.98
C PHE A 210 5.88 -15.01 8.36
N ALA A 211 4.81 -15.56 7.80
CA ALA A 211 4.42 -16.94 7.99
C ALA A 211 5.48 -17.94 7.47
N ALA A 212 6.27 -17.53 6.47
CA ALA A 212 7.41 -18.32 5.98
C ALA A 212 8.63 -18.29 6.92
N GLN A 213 8.65 -17.41 7.90
CA GLN A 213 9.71 -17.30 8.90
C GLN A 213 9.43 -18.15 10.14
N LYS A 214 10.46 -18.53 10.86
CA LYS A 214 10.34 -19.39 12.07
C LYS A 214 9.93 -18.60 13.33
N LYS A 215 9.79 -17.29 13.25
CA LYS A 215 9.45 -16.41 14.39
C LYS A 215 7.98 -16.03 14.35
N THR A 216 7.29 -16.14 15.47
CA THR A 216 5.90 -15.70 15.61
C THR A 216 5.87 -14.20 15.83
N ARG A 217 5.07 -13.49 15.02
CA ARG A 217 4.76 -12.06 15.20
C ARG A 217 3.33 -11.77 14.79
N ARG A 218 2.79 -10.68 15.29
CA ARG A 218 1.45 -10.21 14.93
C ARG A 218 1.53 -9.18 13.81
N VAL A 219 0.69 -9.32 12.79
CA VAL A 219 0.48 -8.29 11.77
C VAL A 219 -0.93 -7.74 11.97
N LEU A 220 -1.04 -6.58 12.59
CA LEU A 220 -2.30 -5.91 12.90
C LEU A 220 -2.64 -4.94 11.76
N GLY A 221 -3.60 -5.31 10.92
CA GLY A 221 -4.18 -4.40 9.94
C GLY A 221 -5.16 -3.46 10.64
N ILE A 222 -5.08 -2.17 10.32
CA ILE A 222 -6.06 -1.18 10.75
C ILE A 222 -6.94 -0.83 9.56
N ASP A 223 -8.23 -1.11 9.65
CA ASP A 223 -9.15 -0.78 8.57
C ASP A 223 -9.28 0.75 8.39
N ALA A 224 -9.04 1.21 7.18
CA ALA A 224 -9.28 2.60 6.78
C ALA A 224 -10.30 2.71 5.63
N SER A 225 -10.94 1.60 5.27
CA SER A 225 -11.89 1.53 4.16
C SER A 225 -13.32 1.88 4.54
N ALA A 226 -13.70 1.70 5.80
CA ALA A 226 -15.07 1.66 6.31
C ALA A 226 -15.92 0.51 5.72
N THR A 227 -15.26 -0.52 5.13
CA THR A 227 -15.89 -1.74 4.57
C THR A 227 -15.20 -3.00 5.11
N VAL A 228 -15.11 -3.11 6.43
CA VAL A 228 -14.30 -4.11 7.16
C VAL A 228 -14.48 -5.55 6.66
N PRO A 229 -15.70 -6.10 6.48
CA PRO A 229 -15.87 -7.48 6.01
C PRO A 229 -15.31 -7.70 4.60
N GLN A 230 -15.50 -6.73 3.70
CA GLN A 230 -15.02 -6.79 2.32
C GLN A 230 -13.49 -6.71 2.30
N THR A 231 -12.92 -5.78 3.06
CA THR A 231 -11.47 -5.60 3.21
C THR A 231 -10.82 -6.85 3.79
N TRP A 232 -11.39 -7.42 4.87
CA TRP A 232 -10.89 -8.67 5.45
C TRP A 232 -10.89 -9.83 4.45
N SER A 233 -12.00 -10.01 3.74
CA SER A 233 -12.13 -11.08 2.74
C SER A 233 -11.10 -10.94 1.61
N GLN A 234 -10.81 -9.70 1.20
CA GLN A 234 -9.80 -9.44 0.18
C GLN A 234 -8.39 -9.69 0.71
N ILE A 235 -8.06 -9.26 1.94
CA ILE A 235 -6.78 -9.55 2.59
C ILE A 235 -6.56 -11.05 2.67
N ALA A 236 -7.55 -11.80 3.16
CA ALA A 236 -7.49 -13.25 3.31
C ALA A 236 -7.20 -13.96 1.98
N ARG A 237 -7.92 -13.57 0.92
CA ARG A 237 -7.71 -14.12 -0.42
C ARG A 237 -6.30 -13.82 -0.94
N ILE A 238 -5.85 -12.57 -0.84
CA ILE A 238 -4.53 -12.17 -1.34
C ILE A 238 -3.41 -12.83 -0.51
N ALA A 239 -3.56 -12.93 0.82
CA ALA A 239 -2.57 -13.57 1.69
C ALA A 239 -2.40 -15.05 1.35
N ARG A 240 -3.51 -15.78 1.16
CA ARG A 240 -3.51 -17.19 0.77
C ARG A 240 -2.90 -17.40 -0.61
N ASN A 241 -3.28 -16.58 -1.60
CA ASN A 241 -2.70 -16.65 -2.94
C ASN A 241 -1.19 -16.34 -2.92
N THR A 242 -0.77 -15.36 -2.10
CA THR A 242 0.66 -15.04 -1.95
C THR A 242 1.42 -16.18 -1.27
N ALA A 243 0.85 -16.77 -0.20
CA ALA A 243 1.43 -17.91 0.50
C ALA A 243 1.60 -19.13 -0.42
N GLU A 244 0.61 -19.40 -1.28
CA GLU A 244 0.71 -20.45 -2.29
C GLU A 244 1.80 -20.13 -3.31
N ALA A 245 1.84 -18.89 -3.82
CA ALA A 245 2.82 -18.45 -4.81
C ALA A 245 4.27 -18.58 -4.33
N ILE A 246 4.53 -18.28 -3.03
CA ILE A 246 5.86 -18.39 -2.42
C ILE A 246 6.14 -19.80 -1.82
N GLU A 247 5.27 -20.79 -2.09
CA GLU A 247 5.40 -22.18 -1.63
C GLU A 247 5.50 -22.30 -0.09
N LEU A 248 4.63 -21.60 0.65
CA LEU A 248 4.58 -21.66 2.12
C LEU A 248 4.38 -23.11 2.66
N GLY A 249 3.75 -23.99 1.86
CA GLY A 249 3.54 -25.40 2.21
C GLY A 249 2.36 -25.65 3.17
N ARG A 250 1.60 -24.62 3.54
CA ARG A 250 0.37 -24.68 4.33
C ARG A 250 -0.60 -23.59 3.96
N VAL A 251 -1.85 -23.75 4.32
CA VAL A 251 -2.86 -22.70 4.24
C VAL A 251 -2.72 -21.74 5.43
N LEU A 252 -2.98 -20.45 5.21
CA LEU A 252 -3.11 -19.48 6.27
C LEU A 252 -4.53 -19.54 6.85
N GLU A 253 -4.61 -19.71 8.17
CA GLU A 253 -5.88 -19.79 8.89
C GLU A 253 -6.50 -18.38 9.10
N ASP A 254 -7.79 -18.32 9.42
CA ASP A 254 -8.51 -17.05 9.58
C ASP A 254 -7.98 -16.21 10.76
N ASP A 255 -7.52 -16.83 11.82
CA ASP A 255 -6.97 -16.18 13.01
C ASP A 255 -5.58 -15.56 12.80
N GLU A 256 -4.88 -15.94 11.71
CA GLU A 256 -3.64 -15.30 11.29
C GLU A 256 -3.90 -13.95 10.55
N ILE A 257 -5.15 -13.66 10.20
CA ILE A 257 -5.54 -12.48 9.41
C ILE A 257 -6.29 -11.51 10.31
N VAL A 258 -5.55 -10.66 10.99
CA VAL A 258 -6.09 -9.72 11.95
C VAL A 258 -6.33 -8.37 11.29
N LEU A 259 -7.61 -7.96 11.20
CA LEU A 259 -8.01 -6.62 10.76
C LEU A 259 -8.83 -5.99 11.88
N LEU A 260 -8.32 -4.88 12.42
CA LEU A 260 -8.96 -4.15 13.50
C LEU A 260 -9.81 -3.01 12.95
N ASP A 261 -10.97 -2.84 13.55
CA ASP A 261 -11.95 -1.79 13.27
C ASP A 261 -11.88 -0.67 14.31
N GLY A 262 -12.53 0.49 14.03
CA GLY A 262 -12.73 1.57 14.98
C GLY A 262 -11.97 2.87 14.67
N TRP A 263 -11.11 2.90 13.65
CA TRP A 263 -10.30 4.08 13.29
C TRP A 263 -10.53 4.60 11.86
N HIS A 264 -11.48 4.05 11.12
CA HIS A 264 -11.78 4.48 9.74
C HIS A 264 -12.59 5.78 9.62
N ALA A 265 -13.04 6.35 10.75
CA ALA A 265 -13.85 7.59 10.81
C ALA A 265 -15.19 7.51 10.05
N GLY A 266 -15.74 6.31 9.86
CA GLY A 266 -17.03 6.06 9.19
C GLY A 266 -17.04 6.20 7.67
N THR A 267 -16.02 6.82 7.07
CA THR A 267 -15.95 7.07 5.62
C THR A 267 -14.53 6.99 5.12
N TYR A 268 -14.34 6.34 3.96
CA TYR A 268 -13.04 6.29 3.31
C TYR A 268 -12.55 7.72 2.98
N GLY A 269 -11.26 7.95 3.27
CA GLY A 269 -10.57 9.18 2.89
C GLY A 269 -10.81 10.39 3.80
N ILE A 270 -11.79 10.34 4.69
CA ILE A 270 -12.10 11.43 5.63
C ILE A 270 -11.46 11.13 6.99
N PRO A 271 -10.67 12.06 7.58
CA PRO A 271 -10.15 11.92 8.93
C PRO A 271 -11.16 12.39 9.98
N ASP A 272 -11.06 11.85 11.19
CA ASP A 272 -11.66 12.39 12.40
C ASP A 272 -10.63 13.13 13.26
N GLU A 273 -11.04 13.70 14.38
CA GLU A 273 -10.12 14.39 15.31
C GLU A 273 -9.05 13.47 15.87
N LYS A 274 -9.34 12.20 16.12
CA LYS A 274 -8.32 11.22 16.57
C LYS A 274 -7.21 11.04 15.54
N THR A 275 -7.59 10.93 14.28
CA THR A 275 -6.65 10.85 13.16
C THR A 275 -5.79 12.11 13.06
N LEU A 276 -6.41 13.30 13.15
CA LEU A 276 -5.71 14.58 13.09
C LEU A 276 -4.76 14.77 14.29
N ASP A 277 -5.15 14.37 15.48
CA ASP A 277 -4.31 14.44 16.68
C ASP A 277 -3.13 13.48 16.60
N ALA A 278 -3.32 12.27 16.06
CA ALA A 278 -2.23 11.33 15.83
C ALA A 278 -1.21 11.87 14.82
N ILE A 279 -1.66 12.51 13.72
CA ILE A 279 -0.80 13.17 12.75
C ILE A 279 0.01 14.27 13.42
N ARG A 280 -0.64 15.16 14.20
CA ARG A 280 0.02 16.26 14.92
C ARG A 280 1.05 15.72 15.91
N LEU A 281 0.68 14.72 16.71
CA LEU A 281 1.55 14.13 17.72
C LEU A 281 2.81 13.55 17.10
N CYS A 282 2.67 12.70 16.08
CA CYS A 282 3.78 12.10 15.37
C CYS A 282 4.70 13.17 14.74
N ALA A 283 4.12 14.16 14.07
CA ALA A 283 4.86 15.26 13.44
C ALA A 283 5.63 16.10 14.47
N GLN A 284 5.03 16.45 15.60
CA GLN A 284 5.63 17.30 16.62
C GLN A 284 6.73 16.58 17.44
N LEU A 285 6.57 15.28 17.65
CA LEU A 285 7.53 14.50 18.41
C LEU A 285 8.69 14.01 17.54
N GLU A 286 8.42 13.53 16.33
CA GLU A 286 9.39 12.80 15.52
C GLU A 286 9.72 13.47 14.17
N GLY A 287 9.01 14.54 13.80
CA GLY A 287 9.14 15.16 12.47
C GLY A 287 8.69 14.27 11.33
N VAL A 288 7.92 13.21 11.64
CA VAL A 288 7.36 12.26 10.67
C VAL A 288 5.93 12.67 10.34
N LEU A 289 5.67 12.92 9.06
CA LEU A 289 4.36 13.30 8.58
C LEU A 289 3.61 12.05 8.09
N THR A 290 2.44 11.81 8.68
CA THR A 290 1.48 10.81 8.22
C THR A 290 0.33 11.50 7.49
N ASP A 291 -0.43 10.74 6.69
CA ASP A 291 -1.52 11.27 5.89
C ASP A 291 -2.90 11.04 6.55
N PRO A 292 -3.93 11.82 6.20
CA PRO A 292 -5.25 11.70 6.83
C PRO A 292 -6.07 10.49 6.36
N VAL A 293 -5.66 9.82 5.28
CA VAL A 293 -6.44 8.73 4.67
C VAL A 293 -6.04 7.37 5.22
N TYR A 294 -4.73 7.14 5.38
CA TYR A 294 -4.14 5.84 5.70
C TYR A 294 -3.32 5.87 7.00
N GLU A 295 -2.10 6.40 6.95
CA GLU A 295 -1.15 6.24 8.05
C GLU A 295 -1.50 7.07 9.28
N GLY A 296 -2.24 8.17 9.16
CA GLY A 296 -2.80 8.88 10.31
C GLY A 296 -3.81 8.03 11.09
N LYS A 297 -4.64 7.23 10.38
CA LYS A 297 -5.60 6.31 11.00
C LYS A 297 -4.89 5.14 11.69
N SER A 298 -3.89 4.54 11.05
CA SER A 298 -3.10 3.48 11.69
C SER A 298 -2.25 3.99 12.85
N MET A 299 -1.76 5.23 12.79
CA MET A 299 -1.07 5.87 13.91
C MET A 299 -2.02 6.14 15.09
N ALA A 300 -3.26 6.58 14.84
CA ALA A 300 -4.27 6.73 15.87
C ALA A 300 -4.57 5.39 16.57
N ALA A 301 -4.71 4.32 15.79
CA ALA A 301 -4.88 2.98 16.32
C ALA A 301 -3.68 2.52 17.17
N LEU A 302 -2.45 2.73 16.68
CA LEU A 302 -1.23 2.39 17.41
C LEU A 302 -1.18 3.11 18.76
N ILE A 303 -1.49 4.40 18.80
CA ILE A 303 -1.50 5.21 20.03
C ILE A 303 -2.52 4.65 21.03
N ASP A 304 -3.75 4.37 20.58
CA ASP A 304 -4.81 3.82 21.44
C ASP A 304 -4.40 2.43 21.97
N LEU A 305 -3.93 1.53 21.10
CA LEU A 305 -3.50 0.18 21.48
C LEU A 305 -2.36 0.18 22.51
N VAL A 306 -1.41 1.12 22.41
CA VAL A 306 -0.32 1.24 23.38
C VAL A 306 -0.81 1.81 24.70
N ARG A 307 -1.80 2.72 24.71
CA ARG A 307 -2.39 3.29 25.92
C ARG A 307 -3.24 2.28 26.68
N ASP A 308 -3.98 1.46 25.95
CA ASP A 308 -4.89 0.48 26.53
C ASP A 308 -4.17 -0.76 27.11
N GLY A 309 -2.92 -1.05 26.70
CA GLY A 309 -2.09 -2.15 27.18
C GLY A 309 -2.12 -3.32 26.24
#